data_0f7e05709491c977c048bee7fd140acf
#
_entry.id   0f7e05709491c977c048bee7fd140acf
#
_cell.length_a   1.000
_cell.length_b   1.000
_cell.length_c   1.000
_cell.angle_alpha   90.00
_cell.angle_beta   90.00
_cell.angle_gamma   90.00
#
_symmetry.space_group_name_H-M   'P 1'
#
loop_
_entity.id
_entity.type
_entity.pdbx_description
1 polymer ?
#
loop_
_entity_poly.entity_id
_entity_poly.type
_entity_poly.pdbx_seq_one_letter_code
_entity_poly.pdbx_strand_id
1 'polypeptide(L)'
;ESEENLRLMRLIDEQYLHTPWYGARQMMRHLRRAGYRVGRKRIRRLMGLMGLRAIYQKANTSRPHPHHRVFPYLLRGLQINRSGQVWTADISYIPMQRGFFYLVAVMDWASRKVLSWRLSNTLEADFCIEALEEALDRYGAPDIFNTDQGSQFTSDDFVGTLQAAGVRISMDGKGSWRDNVMIERLWRSLKYECVYLHAFADGRELRQGLKHWIDYYNSKRPHSSLDSRTPDEAYWQLPLPGYAGERELVLAA
;
A
#
# COMPACT_ATOMS: atom_id res chain seq x y z
N GLU A 1 -38.45 28.89 -9.71
CA GLU A 1 -38.04 28.72 -8.30
C GLU A 1 -38.55 29.88 -7.46
N SER A 2 -38.86 29.66 -6.19
CA SER A 2 -39.26 30.70 -5.26
C SER A 2 -38.08 31.63 -4.93
N GLU A 3 -38.38 32.88 -4.52
CA GLU A 3 -37.34 33.83 -4.08
C GLU A 3 -36.44 33.27 -2.98
N GLU A 4 -37.06 32.54 -2.06
CA GLU A 4 -36.29 31.86 -1.00
C GLU A 4 -35.30 30.81 -1.55
N ASN A 5 -35.70 30.07 -2.59
CA ASN A 5 -34.81 29.13 -3.28
C ASN A 5 -33.68 29.86 -4.00
N LEU A 6 -33.95 30.93 -4.69
CA LEU A 6 -32.94 31.74 -5.35
C LEU A 6 -31.93 32.33 -4.37
N ARG A 7 -32.40 32.77 -3.20
CA ARG A 7 -31.52 33.20 -2.10
C ARG A 7 -30.66 32.06 -1.58
N LEU A 8 -31.23 30.89 -1.37
CA LEU A 8 -30.46 29.70 -0.94
C LEU A 8 -29.43 29.28 -2.00
N MET A 9 -29.77 29.36 -3.30
CA MET A 9 -28.84 29.04 -4.37
C MET A 9 -27.61 29.96 -4.37
N ARG A 10 -27.81 31.29 -4.16
CA ARG A 10 -26.64 32.20 -4.01
C ARG A 10 -25.74 31.84 -2.85
N LEU A 11 -26.32 31.55 -1.67
CA LEU A 11 -25.55 31.13 -0.48
C LEU A 11 -24.82 29.79 -0.68
N ILE A 12 -25.46 28.87 -1.43
CA ILE A 12 -24.85 27.59 -1.78
C ILE A 12 -23.66 27.83 -2.74
N ASP A 13 -23.81 28.71 -3.71
CA ASP A 13 -22.77 29.05 -4.69
C ASP A 13 -21.55 29.67 -3.99
N GLU A 14 -21.78 30.71 -3.20
CA GLU A 14 -20.75 31.39 -2.42
C GLU A 14 -19.98 30.38 -1.55
N GLN A 15 -20.69 29.55 -0.81
CA GLN A 15 -20.04 28.55 0.04
C GLN A 15 -19.32 27.48 -0.77
N TYR A 16 -19.87 27.07 -1.93
CA TYR A 16 -19.26 26.07 -2.78
C TYR A 16 -17.92 26.54 -3.36
N LEU A 17 -17.78 27.82 -3.69
CA LEU A 17 -16.50 28.40 -4.13
C LEU A 17 -15.40 28.26 -3.04
N HIS A 18 -15.75 28.35 -1.77
CA HIS A 18 -14.82 28.18 -0.65
C HIS A 18 -14.60 26.71 -0.27
N THR A 19 -15.62 25.86 -0.44
CA THR A 19 -15.59 24.46 -0.01
C THR A 19 -16.18 23.53 -1.06
N PRO A 20 -15.52 23.36 -2.23
CA PRO A 20 -16.06 22.58 -3.35
C PRO A 20 -16.26 21.11 -3.03
N TRP A 21 -15.70 20.60 -1.93
CA TRP A 21 -15.92 19.25 -1.41
C TRP A 21 -17.19 19.10 -0.54
N TYR A 22 -17.95 20.19 -0.29
CA TYR A 22 -19.20 20.09 0.45
C TYR A 22 -20.31 19.47 -0.41
N GLY A 23 -20.75 18.26 -0.03
CA GLY A 23 -21.98 17.68 -0.58
C GLY A 23 -23.22 18.21 0.15
N ALA A 24 -24.40 17.86 -0.35
CA ALA A 24 -25.70 18.35 0.14
C ALA A 24 -25.92 18.18 1.67
N ARG A 25 -25.27 17.18 2.31
CA ARG A 25 -25.34 16.99 3.76
C ARG A 25 -24.56 18.06 4.52
N GLN A 26 -23.35 18.33 4.07
CA GLN A 26 -22.47 19.31 4.71
C GLN A 26 -22.94 20.74 4.43
N MET A 27 -23.37 21.00 3.19
CA MET A 27 -23.99 22.27 2.80
C MET A 27 -25.24 22.57 3.62
N MET A 28 -26.12 21.59 3.84
CA MET A 28 -27.27 21.74 4.73
C MET A 28 -26.85 22.10 6.17
N ARG A 29 -25.82 21.43 6.72
CA ARG A 29 -25.30 21.73 8.06
C ARG A 29 -24.77 23.15 8.15
N HIS A 30 -24.03 23.59 7.14
CA HIS A 30 -23.50 24.95 7.05
C HIS A 30 -24.62 25.99 7.09
N LEU A 31 -25.63 25.87 6.20
CA LEU A 31 -26.76 26.78 6.14
C LEU A 31 -27.61 26.77 7.42
N ARG A 32 -27.78 25.63 8.07
CA ARG A 32 -28.46 25.56 9.38
C ARG A 32 -27.71 26.33 10.48
N ARG A 33 -26.37 26.27 10.46
CA ARG A 33 -25.55 27.07 11.41
C ARG A 33 -25.65 28.57 11.13
N ALA A 34 -25.90 28.93 9.86
CA ALA A 34 -26.19 30.31 9.46
C ALA A 34 -27.66 30.73 9.71
N GLY A 35 -28.47 29.90 10.40
CA GLY A 35 -29.84 30.21 10.80
C GLY A 35 -30.93 29.80 9.81
N TYR A 36 -30.60 29.16 8.70
CA TYR A 36 -31.59 28.78 7.67
C TYR A 36 -32.25 27.44 8.01
N ARG A 37 -33.59 27.39 7.98
CA ARG A 37 -34.36 26.13 8.15
C ARG A 37 -34.45 25.36 6.84
N VAL A 38 -33.45 24.52 6.54
CA VAL A 38 -33.36 23.79 5.28
C VAL A 38 -33.19 22.28 5.52
N GLY A 39 -33.78 21.49 4.62
CA GLY A 39 -33.65 20.03 4.61
C GLY A 39 -32.67 19.54 3.54
N ARG A 40 -32.07 18.36 3.78
CA ARG A 40 -31.10 17.75 2.84
C ARG A 40 -31.68 17.55 1.42
N LYS A 41 -32.95 17.13 1.33
CA LYS A 41 -33.61 16.90 0.02
C LYS A 41 -33.68 18.21 -0.79
N ARG A 42 -34.06 19.34 -0.13
CA ARG A 42 -34.12 20.66 -0.77
C ARG A 42 -32.74 21.10 -1.25
N ILE A 43 -31.72 21.04 -0.41
CA ILE A 43 -30.35 21.41 -0.77
C ILE A 43 -29.82 20.55 -1.91
N ARG A 44 -30.04 19.22 -1.88
CA ARG A 44 -29.63 18.31 -2.97
C ARG A 44 -30.27 18.69 -4.32
N ARG A 45 -31.55 19.07 -4.29
CA ARG A 45 -32.27 19.52 -5.50
C ARG A 45 -31.68 20.82 -6.03
N LEU A 46 -31.49 21.83 -5.17
CA LEU A 46 -30.93 23.12 -5.56
C LEU A 46 -29.52 23.00 -6.11
N MET A 47 -28.64 22.25 -5.45
CA MET A 47 -27.31 21.94 -5.96
C MET A 47 -27.37 21.23 -7.32
N GLY A 48 -28.31 20.32 -7.50
CA GLY A 48 -28.51 19.62 -8.77
C GLY A 48 -28.95 20.57 -9.91
N LEU A 49 -29.85 21.52 -9.64
CA LEU A 49 -30.28 22.54 -10.60
C LEU A 49 -29.12 23.47 -11.00
N MET A 50 -28.23 23.78 -10.09
CA MET A 50 -27.02 24.58 -10.31
C MET A 50 -25.87 23.77 -10.95
N GLY A 51 -26.01 22.45 -11.17
CA GLY A 51 -24.96 21.61 -11.66
C GLY A 51 -23.82 21.35 -10.66
N LEU A 52 -24.00 21.77 -9.38
CA LEU A 52 -22.97 21.66 -8.35
C LEU A 52 -22.90 20.24 -7.78
N ARG A 53 -21.71 19.67 -7.81
CA ARG A 53 -21.39 18.36 -7.21
C ARG A 53 -20.14 18.46 -6.36
N ALA A 54 -20.16 17.88 -5.18
CA ALA A 54 -18.96 17.84 -4.35
C ALA A 54 -17.77 17.21 -5.10
N ILE A 55 -16.63 17.89 -5.05
CA ILE A 55 -15.38 17.38 -5.58
C ILE A 55 -14.82 16.38 -4.55
N TYR A 56 -14.80 15.12 -4.91
CA TYR A 56 -14.16 14.05 -4.14
C TYR A 56 -13.63 12.98 -5.09
N GLN A 57 -12.63 12.26 -4.63
CA GLN A 57 -12.11 11.15 -5.39
C GLN A 57 -13.20 10.08 -5.55
N LYS A 58 -13.52 9.74 -6.78
CA LYS A 58 -14.46 8.64 -7.03
C LYS A 58 -13.79 7.33 -6.67
N ALA A 59 -14.46 6.51 -5.87
CA ALA A 59 -14.02 5.15 -5.65
C ALA A 59 -14.08 4.39 -6.98
N ASN A 60 -12.98 3.71 -7.33
CA ASN A 60 -12.84 2.81 -8.48
C ASN A 60 -13.07 3.41 -9.87
N THR A 61 -11.99 3.85 -10.49
CA THR A 61 -11.93 4.09 -11.94
C THR A 61 -11.46 2.87 -12.74
N SER A 62 -10.86 1.88 -12.09
CA SER A 62 -10.41 0.64 -12.74
C SER A 62 -11.53 -0.39 -12.77
N ARG A 63 -11.98 -0.78 -13.96
CA ARG A 63 -12.83 -1.94 -14.14
C ARG A 63 -11.92 -3.17 -14.22
N PRO A 64 -12.18 -4.24 -13.43
CA PRO A 64 -11.45 -5.49 -13.59
C PRO A 64 -11.56 -5.98 -15.03
N HIS A 65 -10.46 -6.41 -15.62
CA HIS A 65 -10.51 -7.01 -16.95
C HIS A 65 -11.27 -8.35 -16.85
N PRO A 66 -12.18 -8.70 -17.78
CA PRO A 66 -13.00 -9.93 -17.70
C PRO A 66 -12.20 -11.22 -17.61
N HIS A 67 -10.94 -11.22 -18.05
CA HIS A 67 -10.05 -12.39 -18.08
C HIS A 67 -9.04 -12.42 -16.93
N HIS A 68 -9.14 -11.52 -15.93
CA HIS A 68 -8.25 -11.60 -14.76
C HIS A 68 -8.50 -12.89 -14.00
N ARG A 69 -7.47 -13.73 -13.92
CA ARG A 69 -7.49 -14.96 -13.11
C ARG A 69 -7.41 -14.57 -11.64
N VAL A 70 -8.42 -14.94 -10.86
CA VAL A 70 -8.43 -14.80 -9.41
C VAL A 70 -8.06 -16.14 -8.80
N PHE A 71 -7.00 -16.14 -7.99
CA PHE A 71 -6.56 -17.34 -7.28
C PHE A 71 -7.18 -17.39 -5.87
N PRO A 72 -7.33 -18.59 -5.28
CA PRO A 72 -7.89 -18.72 -3.93
C PRO A 72 -6.92 -18.20 -2.89
N TYR A 73 -7.45 -17.69 -1.75
CA TYR A 73 -6.65 -17.29 -0.61
C TYR A 73 -6.16 -18.54 0.17
N LEU A 74 -4.86 -18.76 0.18
CA LEU A 74 -4.22 -19.97 0.73
C LEU A 74 -3.68 -19.79 2.16
N LEU A 75 -3.68 -18.57 2.70
CA LEU A 75 -3.03 -18.29 3.99
C LEU A 75 -3.95 -18.44 5.21
N ARG A 76 -5.24 -18.74 5.02
CA ARG A 76 -6.18 -18.89 6.13
C ARG A 76 -5.79 -20.07 7.03
N GLY A 77 -5.43 -19.77 8.29
CA GLY A 77 -5.03 -20.78 9.26
C GLY A 77 -3.62 -21.37 9.05
N LEU A 78 -2.88 -20.86 8.04
CA LEU A 78 -1.51 -21.28 7.80
C LEU A 78 -0.58 -20.68 8.85
N GLN A 79 0.16 -21.53 9.55
CA GLN A 79 1.27 -21.08 10.40
C GLN A 79 2.50 -20.82 9.52
N ILE A 80 2.90 -19.55 9.46
CA ILE A 80 4.08 -19.11 8.70
C ILE A 80 5.24 -18.99 9.70
N ASN A 81 6.15 -19.93 9.67
CA ASN A 81 7.20 -20.10 10.68
C ASN A 81 8.63 -20.19 10.12
N ARG A 82 8.80 -20.15 8.81
CA ARG A 82 10.12 -20.19 8.16
C ARG A 82 10.21 -19.21 6.98
N SER A 83 11.41 -18.70 6.75
CA SER A 83 11.74 -17.93 5.54
C SER A 83 11.52 -18.77 4.27
N GLY A 84 11.13 -18.13 3.18
CA GLY A 84 10.82 -18.79 1.92
C GLY A 84 9.50 -19.56 1.89
N GLN A 85 8.72 -19.57 2.98
CA GLN A 85 7.41 -20.22 2.99
C GLN A 85 6.35 -19.39 2.26
N VAL A 86 6.27 -18.09 2.55
CA VAL A 86 5.34 -17.18 1.93
C VAL A 86 6.05 -15.88 1.57
N TRP A 87 5.96 -15.49 0.32
CA TRP A 87 6.33 -14.15 -0.12
C TRP A 87 5.09 -13.33 -0.42
N THR A 88 5.20 -12.03 -0.27
CA THR A 88 4.15 -11.08 -0.67
C THR A 88 4.73 -9.94 -1.48
N ALA A 89 3.92 -9.40 -2.38
CA ALA A 89 4.25 -8.17 -3.11
C ALA A 89 3.07 -7.20 -3.09
N ASP A 90 3.42 -5.92 -3.15
CA ASP A 90 2.46 -4.82 -3.27
C ASP A 90 3.13 -3.61 -3.92
N ILE A 91 2.31 -2.68 -4.41
CA ILE A 91 2.77 -1.44 -5.05
C ILE A 91 2.37 -0.25 -4.19
N SER A 92 3.35 0.59 -3.86
CA SER A 92 3.10 1.87 -3.18
C SER A 92 3.40 3.05 -4.08
N TYR A 93 2.57 4.11 -3.92
CA TYR A 93 2.80 5.40 -4.56
C TYR A 93 3.75 6.23 -3.70
N ILE A 94 4.82 6.70 -4.30
CA ILE A 94 5.80 7.58 -3.67
C ILE A 94 5.60 9.00 -4.21
N PRO A 95 5.09 9.94 -3.38
CA PRO A 95 4.85 11.31 -3.82
C PRO A 95 6.18 12.04 -4.07
N MET A 96 6.20 12.83 -5.14
CA MET A 96 7.29 13.72 -5.49
C MET A 96 6.78 15.16 -5.54
N GLN A 97 7.67 16.12 -5.66
CA GLN A 97 7.29 17.53 -5.83
C GLN A 97 6.35 17.72 -7.05
N ARG A 98 6.56 16.95 -8.11
CA ARG A 98 5.69 16.89 -9.28
C ARG A 98 5.37 15.44 -9.60
N GLY A 99 4.09 15.04 -9.38
CA GLY A 99 3.64 13.68 -9.64
C GLY A 99 4.07 12.67 -8.57
N PHE A 100 4.31 11.44 -8.97
CA PHE A 100 4.69 10.34 -8.10
C PHE A 100 5.41 9.23 -8.90
N PHE A 101 6.11 8.38 -8.17
CA PHE A 101 6.64 7.11 -8.67
C PHE A 101 5.87 5.93 -8.07
N TYR A 102 5.94 4.81 -8.76
CA TYR A 102 5.45 3.51 -8.27
C TYR A 102 6.63 2.72 -7.74
N LEU A 103 6.47 2.19 -6.54
CA LEU A 103 7.45 1.32 -5.91
C LEU A 103 6.81 -0.04 -5.65
N VAL A 104 7.31 -1.09 -6.28
CA VAL A 104 6.99 -2.47 -5.93
C VAL A 104 8.05 -3.03 -5.00
N ALA A 105 7.66 -3.84 -4.04
CA ALA A 105 8.57 -4.67 -3.25
C ALA A 105 8.06 -6.10 -3.15
N VAL A 106 8.99 -7.05 -3.17
CA VAL A 106 8.77 -8.45 -2.81
C VAL A 106 9.35 -8.68 -1.43
N MET A 107 8.56 -9.18 -0.52
CA MET A 107 8.92 -9.34 0.89
C MET A 107 8.65 -10.77 1.36
N ASP A 108 9.59 -11.34 2.11
CA ASP A 108 9.38 -12.59 2.84
C ASP A 108 8.49 -12.34 4.06
N TRP A 109 7.44 -13.13 4.20
CA TRP A 109 6.42 -12.92 5.23
C TRP A 109 6.93 -13.23 6.63
N ALA A 110 7.74 -14.29 6.80
CA ALA A 110 8.24 -14.70 8.11
C ALA A 110 9.25 -13.71 8.67
N SER A 111 10.27 -13.39 7.89
CA SER A 111 11.40 -12.54 8.29
C SER A 111 11.17 -11.05 8.09
N ARG A 112 10.16 -10.63 7.34
CA ARG A 112 9.92 -9.23 6.91
C ARG A 112 11.01 -8.68 5.97
N LYS A 113 11.91 -9.51 5.50
CA LYS A 113 13.00 -9.10 4.61
C LYS A 113 12.44 -8.64 3.26
N VAL A 114 12.85 -7.47 2.81
CA VAL A 114 12.64 -7.01 1.43
C VAL A 114 13.66 -7.74 0.57
N LEU A 115 13.17 -8.65 -0.28
CA LEU A 115 14.00 -9.50 -1.13
C LEU A 115 14.44 -8.76 -2.39
N SER A 116 13.51 -8.03 -3.00
CA SER A 116 13.74 -7.21 -4.17
C SER A 116 12.78 -6.04 -4.19
N TRP A 117 13.08 -5.02 -5.00
CA TRP A 117 12.22 -3.88 -5.22
C TRP A 117 12.53 -3.20 -6.55
N ARG A 118 11.54 -2.50 -7.12
CA ARG A 118 11.70 -1.71 -8.34
C ARG A 118 10.95 -0.39 -8.23
N LEU A 119 11.50 0.65 -8.83
CA LEU A 119 10.91 1.98 -8.94
C LEU A 119 10.59 2.26 -10.40
N SER A 120 9.34 2.63 -10.69
CA SER A 120 8.86 2.96 -12.03
C SER A 120 8.09 4.28 -12.04
N ASN A 121 8.09 4.96 -13.17
CA ASN A 121 7.24 6.12 -13.46
C ASN A 121 5.94 5.74 -14.20
N THR A 122 5.80 4.47 -14.59
CA THR A 122 4.59 3.89 -15.19
C THR A 122 4.05 2.76 -14.32
N LEU A 123 2.74 2.48 -14.44
CA LEU A 123 2.07 1.42 -13.68
C LEU A 123 1.85 0.17 -14.57
N GLU A 124 2.82 -0.17 -15.39
CA GLU A 124 2.83 -1.39 -16.20
C GLU A 124 3.28 -2.60 -15.37
N ALA A 125 3.11 -3.83 -15.87
CA ALA A 125 3.45 -5.02 -15.11
C ALA A 125 4.95 -5.31 -15.05
N ASP A 126 5.73 -4.81 -16.01
CA ASP A 126 7.13 -5.17 -16.22
C ASP A 126 8.01 -4.98 -14.99
N PHE A 127 7.90 -3.83 -14.29
CA PHE A 127 8.71 -3.59 -13.10
C PHE A 127 8.36 -4.50 -11.92
N CYS A 128 7.12 -5.05 -11.90
CA CYS A 128 6.72 -6.06 -10.93
C CYS A 128 7.32 -7.43 -11.27
N ILE A 129 7.36 -7.77 -12.56
CA ILE A 129 7.97 -9.01 -13.08
C ILE A 129 9.47 -8.98 -12.81
N GLU A 130 10.17 -7.89 -13.15
CA GLU A 130 11.60 -7.73 -12.85
C GLU A 130 11.92 -7.89 -11.36
N ALA A 131 11.06 -7.35 -10.48
CA ALA A 131 11.24 -7.52 -9.04
C ALA A 131 11.05 -8.97 -8.62
N LEU A 132 10.05 -9.66 -9.18
CA LEU A 132 9.79 -11.07 -8.91
C LEU A 132 10.96 -11.95 -9.38
N GLU A 133 11.42 -11.78 -10.61
CA GLU A 133 12.53 -12.54 -11.20
C GLU A 133 13.81 -12.37 -10.39
N GLU A 134 14.16 -11.13 -10.01
CA GLU A 134 15.33 -10.89 -9.14
C GLU A 134 15.19 -11.60 -7.79
N ALA A 135 14.00 -11.63 -7.19
CA ALA A 135 13.78 -12.32 -5.93
C ALA A 135 13.95 -13.84 -6.09
N LEU A 136 13.37 -14.41 -7.16
CA LEU A 136 13.48 -15.85 -7.47
C LEU A 136 14.93 -16.26 -7.73
N ASP A 137 15.66 -15.48 -8.49
CA ASP A 137 17.08 -15.76 -8.85
C ASP A 137 17.98 -15.74 -7.60
N ARG A 138 17.75 -14.82 -6.67
CA ARG A 138 18.63 -14.66 -5.49
C ARG A 138 18.27 -15.57 -4.33
N TYR A 139 17.00 -15.90 -4.15
CA TYR A 139 16.51 -16.55 -2.93
C TYR A 139 15.82 -17.90 -3.19
N GLY A 140 15.66 -18.28 -4.46
CA GLY A 140 14.89 -19.46 -4.84
C GLY A 140 13.39 -19.21 -4.79
N ALA A 141 12.59 -20.24 -5.04
CA ALA A 141 11.14 -20.13 -5.09
C ALA A 141 10.50 -20.30 -3.69
N PRO A 142 9.50 -19.46 -3.30
CA PRO A 142 8.73 -19.68 -2.09
C PRO A 142 7.69 -20.81 -2.30
N ASP A 143 7.11 -21.34 -1.20
CA ASP A 143 5.99 -22.28 -1.33
C ASP A 143 4.73 -21.60 -1.85
N ILE A 144 4.49 -20.35 -1.41
CA ILE A 144 3.30 -19.54 -1.75
C ILE A 144 3.73 -18.10 -2.03
N PHE A 145 3.13 -17.51 -3.08
CA PHE A 145 3.24 -16.08 -3.34
C PHE A 145 1.87 -15.43 -3.17
N ASN A 146 1.76 -14.45 -2.27
CA ASN A 146 0.51 -13.77 -1.95
C ASN A 146 0.51 -12.33 -2.47
N THR A 147 -0.53 -11.94 -3.18
CA THR A 147 -0.74 -10.58 -3.68
C THR A 147 -2.19 -10.14 -3.53
N ASP A 148 -2.44 -8.87 -3.78
CA ASP A 148 -3.80 -8.40 -4.06
C ASP A 148 -4.25 -8.79 -5.47
N GLN A 149 -5.47 -8.39 -5.85
CA GLN A 149 -6.03 -8.63 -7.18
C GLN A 149 -5.72 -7.48 -8.16
N GLY A 150 -4.60 -6.80 -7.98
CA GLY A 150 -4.14 -5.73 -8.86
C GLY A 150 -3.86 -6.23 -10.28
N SER A 151 -4.07 -5.37 -11.28
CA SER A 151 -3.89 -5.73 -12.69
C SER A 151 -2.46 -6.17 -13.02
N GLN A 152 -1.46 -5.65 -12.32
CA GLN A 152 -0.06 -6.01 -12.47
C GLN A 152 0.22 -7.45 -12.04
N PHE A 153 -0.35 -7.86 -10.91
CA PHE A 153 -0.17 -9.17 -10.30
C PHE A 153 -1.07 -10.25 -10.90
N THR A 154 -2.11 -9.85 -11.67
CA THR A 154 -3.01 -10.75 -12.39
C THR A 154 -2.69 -10.84 -13.88
N SER A 155 -1.62 -10.18 -14.35
CA SER A 155 -1.15 -10.29 -15.73
C SER A 155 -0.67 -11.71 -16.05
N ASP A 156 -0.88 -12.14 -17.29
CA ASP A 156 -0.49 -13.49 -17.72
C ASP A 156 1.02 -13.73 -17.55
N ASP A 157 1.85 -12.71 -17.79
CA ASP A 157 3.30 -12.80 -17.66
C ASP A 157 3.74 -12.95 -16.18
N PHE A 158 3.18 -12.15 -15.27
CA PHE A 158 3.48 -12.27 -13.84
C PHE A 158 3.05 -13.64 -13.27
N VAL A 159 1.83 -14.06 -13.60
CA VAL A 159 1.30 -15.36 -13.21
C VAL A 159 2.11 -16.49 -13.85
N GLY A 160 2.48 -16.36 -15.13
CA GLY A 160 3.33 -17.31 -15.85
C GLY A 160 4.69 -17.51 -15.21
N THR A 161 5.35 -16.42 -14.78
CA THR A 161 6.64 -16.47 -14.07
C THR A 161 6.53 -17.27 -12.76
N LEU A 162 5.48 -17.03 -11.95
CA LEU A 162 5.25 -17.80 -10.71
C LEU A 162 4.97 -19.28 -10.98
N GLN A 163 4.15 -19.58 -12.00
CA GLN A 163 3.82 -20.95 -12.37
C GLN A 163 5.03 -21.72 -12.91
N ALA A 164 5.87 -21.07 -13.72
CA ALA A 164 7.10 -21.66 -14.22
C ALA A 164 8.09 -21.99 -13.09
N ALA A 165 8.09 -21.20 -12.02
CA ALA A 165 8.88 -21.44 -10.81
C ALA A 165 8.24 -22.48 -9.84
N GLY A 166 7.07 -23.03 -10.18
CA GLY A 166 6.36 -24.02 -9.34
C GLY A 166 5.73 -23.41 -8.06
N VAL A 167 5.55 -22.10 -8.01
CA VAL A 167 5.02 -21.38 -6.85
C VAL A 167 3.49 -21.42 -6.82
N ARG A 168 2.91 -21.71 -5.67
CA ARG A 168 1.45 -21.62 -5.48
C ARG A 168 1.04 -20.16 -5.30
N ILE A 169 0.05 -19.71 -6.08
CA ILE A 169 -0.43 -18.34 -6.06
C ILE A 169 -1.61 -18.22 -5.10
N SER A 170 -1.55 -17.22 -4.23
CA SER A 170 -2.60 -16.83 -3.31
C SER A 170 -2.99 -15.38 -3.56
N MET A 171 -4.29 -15.08 -3.57
CA MET A 171 -4.77 -13.71 -3.72
C MET A 171 -5.71 -13.35 -2.57
N ASP A 172 -5.53 -12.13 -2.06
CA ASP A 172 -6.36 -11.59 -1.00
C ASP A 172 -7.81 -11.46 -1.45
N GLY A 173 -8.73 -11.79 -0.56
CA GLY A 173 -10.16 -11.59 -0.81
C GLY A 173 -10.50 -10.10 -0.91
N LYS A 174 -11.50 -9.74 -1.71
CA LYS A 174 -11.98 -8.36 -1.84
C LYS A 174 -12.31 -7.78 -0.46
N GLY A 175 -11.55 -6.76 -0.02
CA GLY A 175 -11.77 -6.05 1.24
C GLY A 175 -11.12 -6.67 2.47
N SER A 176 -10.28 -7.67 2.34
CA SER A 176 -9.54 -8.30 3.44
C SER A 176 -8.21 -7.57 3.70
N TRP A 177 -8.31 -6.41 4.39
CA TRP A 177 -7.14 -5.60 4.75
C TRP A 177 -6.12 -6.31 5.68
N ARG A 178 -6.53 -7.41 6.32
CA ARG A 178 -5.65 -8.17 7.23
C ARG A 178 -4.63 -9.04 6.48
N ASP A 179 -4.93 -9.35 5.24
CA ASP A 179 -4.20 -10.34 4.47
C ASP A 179 -2.91 -9.77 3.85
N ASN A 180 -2.75 -8.43 3.86
CA ASN A 180 -1.55 -7.74 3.34
C ASN A 180 -0.89 -6.79 4.37
N VAL A 181 -1.26 -6.93 5.65
CA VAL A 181 -0.85 -6.02 6.74
C VAL A 181 0.67 -5.89 6.89
N MET A 182 1.44 -6.88 6.48
CA MET A 182 2.89 -6.89 6.68
C MET A 182 3.59 -5.92 5.71
N ILE A 183 3.22 -5.96 4.44
CA ILE A 183 3.77 -5.05 3.45
C ILE A 183 3.19 -3.63 3.59
N GLU A 184 1.95 -3.49 4.07
CA GLU A 184 1.40 -2.18 4.42
C GLU A 184 2.20 -1.50 5.56
N ARG A 185 2.68 -2.27 6.54
CA ARG A 185 3.59 -1.78 7.59
C ARG A 185 4.96 -1.37 7.02
N LEU A 186 5.48 -2.11 6.04
CA LEU A 186 6.70 -1.72 5.32
C LEU A 186 6.51 -0.35 4.69
N TRP A 187 5.40 -0.14 3.96
CA TRP A 187 5.11 1.15 3.32
C TRP A 187 4.98 2.30 4.31
N ARG A 188 4.35 2.03 5.44
CA ARG A 188 4.26 3.03 6.50
C ARG A 188 5.65 3.41 7.01
N SER A 189 6.48 2.43 7.37
CA SER A 189 7.84 2.70 7.84
C SER A 189 8.65 3.46 6.80
N LEU A 190 8.67 3.00 5.56
CA LEU A 190 9.39 3.64 4.45
C LEU A 190 8.95 5.09 4.24
N LYS A 191 7.65 5.36 4.24
CA LYS A 191 7.13 6.71 4.04
C LYS A 191 7.52 7.65 5.19
N TYR A 192 7.38 7.23 6.43
CA TYR A 192 7.66 8.07 7.59
C TYR A 192 9.14 8.16 7.95
N GLU A 193 9.92 7.12 7.66
CA GLU A 193 11.34 7.07 8.02
C GLU A 193 12.27 7.51 6.87
N CYS A 194 11.75 7.59 5.63
CA CYS A 194 12.53 7.99 4.45
C CYS A 194 11.81 9.06 3.62
N VAL A 195 10.68 8.73 3.00
CA VAL A 195 10.10 9.57 1.94
C VAL A 195 9.68 10.95 2.44
N TYR A 196 9.03 11.04 3.59
CA TYR A 196 8.53 12.32 4.16
C TYR A 196 9.60 13.13 4.85
N LEU A 197 10.76 12.54 5.13
CA LEU A 197 11.91 13.25 5.74
C LEU A 197 12.83 13.87 4.70
N HIS A 198 12.70 13.52 3.43
CA HIS A 198 13.57 13.95 2.36
C HIS A 198 12.78 14.62 1.24
N ALA A 199 13.29 15.72 0.72
CA ALA A 199 12.75 16.40 -0.46
C ALA A 199 13.53 15.94 -1.70
N PHE A 200 13.30 14.72 -2.17
CA PHE A 200 13.96 14.18 -3.37
C PHE A 200 13.62 15.03 -4.59
N ALA A 201 14.63 15.54 -5.28
CA ALA A 201 14.46 16.40 -6.44
C ALA A 201 14.01 15.60 -7.69
N ASP A 202 14.56 14.39 -7.84
CA ASP A 202 14.29 13.54 -9.01
C ASP A 202 14.25 12.03 -8.65
N GLY A 203 13.95 11.20 -9.66
CA GLY A 203 13.88 9.75 -9.49
C GLY A 203 15.24 9.08 -9.21
N ARG A 204 16.36 9.73 -9.50
CA ARG A 204 17.71 9.21 -9.20
C ARG A 204 17.99 9.35 -7.71
N GLU A 205 17.76 10.54 -7.16
CA GLU A 205 17.88 10.76 -5.73
C GLU A 205 16.93 9.89 -4.92
N LEU A 206 15.67 9.79 -5.37
CA LEU A 206 14.70 8.89 -4.77
C LEU A 206 15.21 7.45 -4.75
N ARG A 207 15.73 6.93 -5.86
CA ARG A 207 16.27 5.56 -5.96
C ARG A 207 17.43 5.34 -4.99
N GLN A 208 18.33 6.30 -4.84
CA GLN A 208 19.43 6.22 -3.89
C GLN A 208 18.93 6.22 -2.44
N GLY A 209 18.00 7.11 -2.11
CA GLY A 209 17.39 7.19 -0.79
C GLY A 209 16.66 5.91 -0.41
N LEU A 210 15.86 5.36 -1.33
CA LEU A 210 15.17 4.10 -1.16
C LEU A 210 16.14 2.92 -0.96
N LYS A 211 17.19 2.85 -1.79
CA LYS A 211 18.23 1.82 -1.64
C LYS A 211 18.87 1.88 -0.26
N HIS A 212 19.31 3.06 0.16
CA HIS A 212 19.93 3.25 1.48
C HIS A 212 18.98 2.85 2.63
N TRP A 213 17.71 3.26 2.53
CA TRP A 213 16.74 2.93 3.56
C TRP A 213 16.39 1.44 3.59
N ILE A 214 16.25 0.78 2.44
CA ILE A 214 15.95 -0.66 2.37
C ILE A 214 17.14 -1.48 2.86
N ASP A 215 18.37 -1.09 2.53
CA ASP A 215 19.58 -1.71 3.08
C ASP A 215 19.62 -1.59 4.61
N TYR A 216 19.32 -0.40 5.15
CA TYR A 216 19.18 -0.18 6.60
C TYR A 216 18.05 -1.01 7.19
N TYR A 217 16.86 -1.01 6.56
CA TYR A 217 15.70 -1.78 7.00
C TYR A 217 16.01 -3.27 7.15
N ASN A 218 16.67 -3.85 6.15
CA ASN A 218 17.02 -5.26 6.17
C ASN A 218 18.13 -5.63 7.16
N SER A 219 19.19 -4.80 7.22
CA SER A 219 20.43 -5.20 7.90
C SER A 219 20.64 -4.59 9.28
N LYS A 220 19.93 -3.50 9.62
CA LYS A 220 20.20 -2.74 10.86
C LYS A 220 18.95 -2.41 11.68
N ARG A 221 17.77 -2.38 11.08
CA ARG A 221 16.55 -2.00 11.76
C ARG A 221 15.99 -3.16 12.59
N PRO A 222 15.97 -3.07 13.93
CA PRO A 222 15.40 -4.14 14.76
C PRO A 222 13.87 -4.13 14.68
N HIS A 223 13.27 -5.31 14.75
CA HIS A 223 11.82 -5.49 14.69
C HIS A 223 11.30 -6.19 15.95
N SER A 224 10.34 -5.58 16.62
CA SER A 224 9.71 -6.16 17.82
C SER A 224 9.01 -7.49 17.55
N SER A 225 8.46 -7.68 16.34
CA SER A 225 7.84 -8.95 15.94
C SER A 225 8.84 -10.06 15.56
N LEU A 226 10.12 -9.76 15.57
CA LEU A 226 11.22 -10.67 15.29
C LEU A 226 12.17 -10.81 16.49
N ASP A 227 11.66 -10.58 17.69
CA ASP A 227 12.45 -10.60 18.93
C ASP A 227 13.67 -9.66 18.87
N SER A 228 13.46 -8.45 18.34
CA SER A 228 14.48 -7.42 18.09
C SER A 228 15.55 -7.79 17.06
N ARG A 229 15.39 -8.86 16.31
CA ARG A 229 16.26 -9.16 15.17
C ARG A 229 15.98 -8.21 14.01
N THR A 230 16.97 -8.05 13.16
CA THR A 230 16.80 -7.46 11.84
C THR A 230 16.15 -8.46 10.89
N PRO A 231 15.52 -8.02 9.78
CA PRO A 231 15.03 -8.92 8.75
C PRO A 231 16.08 -9.89 8.20
N ASP A 232 17.33 -9.44 8.02
CA ASP A 232 18.44 -10.30 7.59
C ASP A 232 18.76 -11.40 8.59
N GLU A 233 18.87 -11.04 9.87
CA GLU A 233 19.12 -12.02 10.94
C GLU A 233 17.99 -13.04 11.04
N ALA A 234 16.76 -12.60 10.90
CA ALA A 234 15.60 -13.49 10.92
C ALA A 234 15.55 -14.39 9.68
N TYR A 235 15.85 -13.87 8.49
CA TYR A 235 15.83 -14.63 7.24
C TYR A 235 16.89 -15.74 7.24
N TRP A 236 18.09 -15.41 7.65
CA TRP A 236 19.22 -16.33 7.67
C TRP A 236 19.35 -17.11 8.99
N GLN A 237 18.42 -16.92 9.93
CA GLN A 237 18.41 -17.55 11.26
C GLN A 237 19.73 -17.32 12.04
N LEU A 238 20.28 -16.12 11.91
CA LEU A 238 21.51 -15.73 12.60
C LEU A 238 21.24 -15.54 14.10
N PRO A 239 22.21 -15.83 14.98
CA PRO A 239 22.09 -15.56 16.41
C PRO A 239 21.98 -14.04 16.66
N LEU A 240 21.30 -13.66 17.76
CA LEU A 240 21.24 -12.27 18.18
C LEU A 240 22.66 -11.77 18.57
N PRO A 241 23.08 -10.61 18.08
CA PRO A 241 24.33 -9.99 18.53
C PRO A 241 24.31 -9.78 20.04
N GLY A 242 25.28 -10.32 20.77
CA GLY A 242 25.42 -10.18 22.23
C GLY A 242 24.95 -11.35 23.07
N TYR A 243 24.22 -12.32 22.53
CA TYR A 243 23.83 -13.54 23.28
C TYR A 243 24.91 -14.65 23.30
N ALA A 244 25.99 -14.48 22.56
CA ALA A 244 27.09 -15.45 22.54
C ALA A 244 27.95 -15.49 23.83
N GLY A 245 27.82 -14.48 24.73
CA GLY A 245 28.64 -14.35 25.93
C GLY A 245 28.00 -14.80 27.24
N GLU A 246 26.68 -14.92 27.32
CA GLU A 246 26.04 -15.22 28.62
C GLU A 246 25.84 -16.71 28.91
N ARG A 247 25.95 -17.58 27.91
CA ARG A 247 25.85 -19.02 28.17
C ARG A 247 27.10 -19.66 28.78
N GLU A 248 28.27 -19.04 28.67
CA GLU A 248 29.49 -19.54 29.32
C GLU A 248 29.65 -19.09 30.78
N LEU A 249 28.95 -18.01 31.19
CA LEU A 249 29.07 -17.51 32.59
C LEU A 249 28.12 -18.21 33.58
N VAL A 250 27.12 -18.97 33.13
CA VAL A 250 26.16 -19.66 34.01
C VAL A 250 26.63 -21.10 34.31
N LEU A 251 27.60 -21.64 33.58
CA LEU A 251 28.17 -22.97 33.83
C LEU A 251 29.48 -22.95 34.64
N ALA A 252 29.95 -21.78 35.07
CA ALA A 252 31.19 -21.62 35.85
C ALA A 252 30.97 -21.04 37.27
N ALA A 253 29.72 -21.08 37.80
CA ALA A 253 29.38 -20.64 39.16
C ALA A 253 28.79 -21.78 39.99
#